data_d0cccee47b275e3d6d956e5e33b8888c
#
_entry.id   d0cccee47b275e3d6d956e5e33b8888c
#
_cell.length_a   1.000
_cell.length_b   1.000
_cell.length_c   1.000
_cell.angle_alpha   90.00
_cell.angle_beta   90.00
_cell.angle_gamma   90.00
#
_symmetry.space_group_name_H-M   'P 1'
#
loop_
_entity.id
_entity.type
_entity.pdbx_description
1 polymer ?
#
loop_
_entity_poly.entity_id
_entity_poly.type
_entity_poly.pdbx_seq_one_letter_code
_entity_poly.pdbx_strand_id
1 'polypeptide(L)'
;MNQAKLERVRALIELEVRPEEQNGFDRAAGRIFRHDNVIDHYLISGRYDFLIIVESDSITGIPEFVSNQLAPLKSIRSITTHFILKRYKVNGVLLDDTNTRDRLSVTP
;
A
#
# COMPACT_ATOMS: atom_id res chain seq x y z
N MET A 1 -12.05 -4.46 23.20
CA MET A 1 -11.66 -4.24 22.61
C MET A 1 -11.75 -4.53 21.62
N ASN A 2 -12.01 -4.37 21.20
CA ASN A 2 -12.10 -4.55 20.28
C ASN A 2 -11.41 -4.69 19.38
N GLN A 3 -11.64 -5.06 18.99
CA GLN A 3 -10.67 -5.48 18.21
C GLN A 3 -11.00 -5.37 16.83
N ALA A 4 -12.10 -5.23 16.55
CA ALA A 4 -12.44 -4.87 15.24
C ALA A 4 -11.64 -3.72 14.86
N LYS A 5 -11.38 -3.02 15.83
CA LYS A 5 -10.58 -1.92 15.61
C LYS A 5 -9.26 -2.34 15.14
N LEU A 6 -8.95 -3.56 15.23
CA LEU A 6 -7.72 -3.97 14.70
C LEU A 6 -7.70 -4.00 13.21
N GLU A 7 -8.85 -3.93 12.59
CA GLU A 7 -8.83 -3.84 11.16
C GLU A 7 -8.39 -2.47 10.76
N ARG A 8 -7.34 -2.41 9.99
CA ARG A 8 -6.80 -1.16 9.55
C ARG A 8 -7.12 -0.95 8.09
N VAL A 9 -7.23 0.32 7.72
CA VAL A 9 -7.44 0.67 6.32
C VAL A 9 -6.11 0.53 5.60
N ARG A 10 -6.14 -0.10 4.44
CA ARG A 10 -4.94 -0.28 3.64
C ARG A 10 -5.18 0.23 2.24
N ALA A 11 -4.12 0.71 1.64
CA ALA A 11 -4.16 1.18 0.27
C ALA A 11 -2.91 0.74 -0.45
N LEU A 12 -3.09 0.48 -1.74
CA LEU A 12 -2.00 0.24 -2.65
C LEU A 12 -1.80 1.51 -3.44
N ILE A 13 -0.60 2.06 -3.40
CA ILE A 13 -0.32 3.32 -4.05
C ILE A 13 0.76 3.12 -5.09
N GLU A 14 0.47 3.54 -6.31
CA GLU A 14 1.41 3.48 -7.41
C GLU A 14 1.98 4.86 -7.62
N LEU A 15 3.30 4.93 -7.72
CA LEU A 15 4.00 6.19 -7.82
C LEU A 15 4.87 6.21 -9.06
N GLU A 16 4.76 7.27 -9.84
CA GLU A 16 5.75 7.56 -10.87
C GLU A 16 6.77 8.47 -10.25
N VAL A 17 8.02 8.11 -10.35
CA VAL A 17 9.09 8.80 -9.66
C VAL A 17 10.19 9.15 -10.63
N ARG A 18 10.72 10.36 -10.49
CA ARG A 18 11.85 10.79 -11.29
C ARG A 18 13.12 10.28 -10.61
N PRO A 19 13.95 9.49 -11.30
CA PRO A 19 15.18 9.01 -10.69
C PRO A 19 16.15 10.18 -10.48
N GLU A 20 16.94 10.09 -9.43
CA GLU A 20 17.94 11.09 -9.16
C GLU A 20 19.24 10.68 -9.80
N GLU A 21 20.06 11.69 -10.14
CA GLU A 21 21.22 11.44 -10.94
C GLU A 21 22.18 10.44 -10.33
N GLN A 22 22.41 10.55 -9.05
CA GLN A 22 23.44 9.74 -8.44
C GLN A 22 22.94 8.44 -7.86
N ASN A 23 21.78 8.46 -7.26
CA ASN A 23 21.31 7.29 -6.54
C ASN A 23 20.11 6.63 -7.20
N GLY A 24 19.76 7.06 -8.41
CA GLY A 24 18.62 6.50 -9.09
C GLY A 24 17.38 6.65 -8.26
N PHE A 25 16.75 5.52 -7.94
CA PHE A 25 15.51 5.54 -7.18
C PHE A 25 15.74 5.42 -5.67
N ASP A 26 16.95 5.08 -5.24
CA ASP A 26 17.16 4.72 -3.84
C ASP A 26 16.91 5.88 -2.91
N ARG A 27 17.29 7.07 -3.31
CA ARG A 27 17.13 8.22 -2.44
C ARG A 27 15.66 8.57 -2.27
N ALA A 28 14.91 8.54 -3.35
CA ALA A 28 13.48 8.79 -3.27
C ALA A 28 12.81 7.72 -2.41
N ALA A 29 13.22 6.47 -2.60
CA ALA A 29 12.65 5.38 -1.81
C ALA A 29 12.90 5.60 -0.33
N GLY A 30 14.09 6.05 0.03
CA GLY A 30 14.41 6.26 1.43
C GLY A 30 13.55 7.31 2.10
N ARG A 31 13.06 8.26 1.34
CA ARG A 31 12.17 9.28 1.88
C ARG A 31 10.77 8.76 2.11
N ILE A 32 10.45 7.61 1.54
CA ILE A 32 9.10 7.07 1.60
C ILE A 32 9.02 5.92 2.60
N PHE A 33 9.91 4.93 2.48
CA PHE A 33 9.71 3.70 3.26
C PHE A 33 10.01 3.87 4.74
N ARG A 34 10.56 5.00 5.14
CA ARG A 34 10.81 5.20 6.57
C ARG A 34 9.58 5.63 7.34
N HIS A 35 8.49 5.95 6.66
CA HIS A 35 7.25 6.29 7.35
C HIS A 35 6.60 5.04 7.90
N ASP A 36 6.11 5.13 9.13
CA ASP A 36 5.50 3.98 9.78
C ASP A 36 4.27 3.49 9.07
N ASN A 37 3.60 4.35 8.32
CA ASN A 37 2.41 3.94 7.56
C ASN A 37 2.76 3.00 6.41
N VAL A 38 4.00 3.00 5.95
CA VAL A 38 4.39 2.21 4.80
C VAL A 38 4.74 0.80 5.26
N ILE A 39 3.94 -0.18 4.79
CA ILE A 39 4.15 -1.57 5.15
C ILE A 39 5.07 -2.24 4.15
N ASP A 40 4.87 -1.99 2.88
CA ASP A 40 5.68 -2.57 1.81
C ASP A 40 6.03 -1.49 0.82
N HIS A 41 7.20 -1.62 0.21
CA HIS A 41 7.66 -0.67 -0.79
C HIS A 41 8.50 -1.42 -1.80
N TYR A 42 8.06 -1.43 -3.06
CA TYR A 42 8.73 -2.15 -4.13
C TYR A 42 9.09 -1.22 -5.26
N LEU A 43 10.22 -1.49 -5.90
CA LEU A 43 10.52 -0.92 -7.20
C LEU A 43 10.04 -1.94 -8.22
N ILE A 44 9.19 -1.51 -9.12
CA ILE A 44 8.58 -2.43 -10.07
C ILE A 44 8.92 -2.00 -11.49
N SER A 45 8.84 -2.94 -12.39
CA SER A 45 8.99 -2.65 -13.80
C SER A 45 7.62 -2.29 -14.37
N GLY A 46 7.63 -1.59 -15.50
CA GLY A 46 6.41 -1.28 -16.20
C GLY A 46 6.07 0.19 -16.10
N ARG A 47 4.79 0.47 -15.97
CA ARG A 47 4.29 1.83 -16.11
C ARG A 47 4.62 2.71 -14.91
N TYR A 48 4.65 2.12 -13.74
CA TYR A 48 4.95 2.85 -12.51
C TYR A 48 6.31 2.42 -12.02
N ASP A 49 6.86 3.22 -11.14
CA ASP A 49 8.18 2.92 -10.60
C ASP A 49 8.09 2.30 -9.23
N PHE A 50 7.25 2.86 -8.35
CA PHE A 50 7.09 2.35 -6.99
C PHE A 50 5.69 1.87 -6.78
N LEU A 51 5.59 0.79 -6.02
CA LEU A 51 4.33 0.31 -5.51
C LEU A 51 4.48 0.19 -4.01
N ILE A 52 3.64 0.91 -3.26
CA ILE A 52 3.70 0.83 -1.81
C ILE A 52 2.37 0.41 -1.25
N ILE A 53 2.42 -0.27 -0.12
CA ILE A 53 1.24 -0.60 0.65
C ILE A 53 1.31 0.23 1.92
N VAL A 54 0.26 0.97 2.21
CA VAL A 54 0.20 1.78 3.42
C VAL A 54 -0.99 1.37 4.26
N GLU A 55 -0.87 1.60 5.55
CA GLU A 55 -1.93 1.32 6.50
C GLU A 55 -2.21 2.55 7.33
N SER A 56 -3.46 2.66 7.74
CA SER A 56 -3.86 3.73 8.65
C SER A 56 -4.99 3.23 9.53
N ASP A 57 -5.17 3.88 10.67
CA ASP A 57 -6.26 3.54 11.58
C ASP A 57 -7.61 3.99 11.04
N SER A 58 -7.61 4.93 10.10
CA SER A 58 -8.86 5.46 9.59
C SER A 58 -8.75 5.66 8.08
N ILE A 59 -9.90 5.72 7.45
CA ILE A 59 -9.93 5.88 6.00
C ILE A 59 -9.35 7.23 5.59
N THR A 60 -9.53 8.24 6.42
CA THR A 60 -9.00 9.57 6.08
C THR A 60 -7.49 9.64 6.27
N GLY A 61 -6.92 8.70 7.03
CA GLY A 61 -5.47 8.70 7.23
C GLY A 61 -4.69 8.45 5.95
N ILE A 62 -5.29 7.74 4.98
CA ILE A 62 -4.60 7.48 3.73
C ILE A 62 -4.45 8.75 2.90
N PRO A 63 -5.53 9.50 2.60
CA PRO A 63 -5.34 10.76 1.88
C PRO A 63 -4.46 11.74 2.62
N GLU A 64 -4.52 11.76 3.94
CA GLU A 64 -3.65 12.63 4.71
C GLU A 64 -2.19 12.26 4.52
N PHE A 65 -1.89 10.97 4.54
CA PHE A 65 -0.54 10.52 4.30
C PHE A 65 -0.08 10.94 2.90
N VAL A 66 -0.92 10.73 1.91
CA VAL A 66 -0.58 11.11 0.54
C VAL A 66 -0.30 12.60 0.44
N SER A 67 -1.19 13.43 0.99
CA SER A 67 -1.03 14.88 0.90
C SER A 67 0.17 15.39 1.66
N ASN A 68 0.42 14.84 2.82
CA ASN A 68 1.44 15.39 3.71
C ASN A 68 2.79 14.78 3.50
N GLN A 69 2.87 13.51 3.08
CA GLN A 69 4.15 12.82 3.03
C GLN A 69 4.61 12.48 1.63
N LEU A 70 3.70 12.31 0.69
CA LEU A 70 4.08 11.92 -0.67
C LEU A 70 4.03 13.10 -1.62
N ALA A 71 2.93 13.81 -1.65
CA ALA A 71 2.76 14.87 -2.63
C ALA A 71 3.84 15.95 -2.56
N PRO A 72 4.38 16.30 -1.38
CA PRO A 72 5.41 17.33 -1.33
C PRO A 72 6.75 16.91 -1.90
N LEU A 73 6.99 15.63 -2.12
CA LEU A 73 8.28 15.17 -2.60
C LEU A 73 8.44 15.50 -4.07
N LYS A 74 9.51 16.21 -4.38
CA LYS A 74 9.70 16.72 -5.73
C LYS A 74 9.92 15.62 -6.74
N SER A 75 10.45 14.48 -6.30
CA SER A 75 10.73 13.39 -7.23
C SER A 75 9.48 12.64 -7.65
N ILE A 76 8.36 12.82 -6.97
CA ILE A 76 7.15 12.11 -7.32
C ILE A 76 6.40 12.88 -8.40
N ARG A 77 6.11 12.20 -9.50
CA ARG A 77 5.43 12.81 -10.64
C ARG A 77 3.95 12.53 -10.65
N SER A 78 3.55 11.35 -10.21
CA SER A 78 2.12 11.06 -10.14
C SER A 78 1.88 10.03 -9.06
N ILE A 79 0.69 10.07 -8.51
CA ILE A 79 0.26 9.22 -7.40
C ILE A 79 -1.10 8.67 -7.74
N THR A 80 -1.26 7.36 -7.67
CA THR A 80 -2.56 6.73 -7.85
C THR A 80 -2.82 5.86 -6.64
N THR A 81 -3.89 6.15 -5.93
CA THR A 81 -4.23 5.44 -4.71
C THR A 81 -5.40 4.50 -4.95
N HIS A 82 -5.24 3.25 -4.54
CA HIS A 82 -6.29 2.25 -4.59
C HIS A 82 -6.53 1.75 -3.18
N PHE A 83 -7.74 1.94 -2.67
CA PHE A 83 -8.05 1.36 -1.37
C PHE A 83 -8.22 -0.14 -1.51
N ILE A 84 -7.62 -0.88 -0.58
CA ILE A 84 -7.76 -2.33 -0.55
C ILE A 84 -9.03 -2.62 0.23
N LEU A 85 -10.02 -3.13 -0.46
CA LEU A 85 -11.33 -3.34 0.16
C LEU A 85 -11.40 -4.65 0.91
N LYS A 86 -10.68 -5.66 0.44
CA LYS A 86 -10.71 -6.95 1.08
C LYS A 86 -9.47 -7.72 0.65
N ARG A 87 -8.88 -8.43 1.58
CA ARG A 87 -7.73 -9.27 1.29
C ARG A 87 -8.18 -10.72 1.44
N TYR A 88 -8.01 -11.49 0.39
CA TYR A 88 -8.37 -12.90 0.43
C TYR A 88 -7.20 -13.77 0.80
N LYS A 89 -6.01 -13.39 0.39
CA LYS A 89 -4.82 -14.18 0.63
C LYS A 89 -3.61 -13.26 0.67
N VAL A 90 -2.76 -13.42 1.65
CA VAL A 90 -1.58 -12.58 1.78
C VAL A 90 -0.42 -13.50 2.13
N ASN A 91 0.67 -13.36 1.37
CA ASN A 91 1.87 -14.17 1.59
C ASN A 91 1.54 -15.65 1.64
N GLY A 92 0.61 -16.08 0.79
CA GLY A 92 0.25 -17.49 0.71
C GLY A 92 -0.74 -17.95 1.77
N VAL A 93 -1.20 -17.06 2.62
CA VAL A 93 -2.08 -17.42 3.73
C VAL A 93 -3.49 -16.92 3.44
N LEU A 94 -4.45 -17.81 3.56
CA LEU A 94 -5.86 -17.44 3.42
C LEU A 94 -6.28 -16.66 4.64
N LEU A 95 -6.99 -15.56 4.42
CA LEU A 95 -7.34 -14.64 5.51
C LEU A 95 -8.81 -14.67 5.88
N ASP A 96 -9.66 -15.22 5.04
CA ASP A 96 -11.09 -15.17 5.29
C ASP A 96 -11.63 -16.58 5.43
N ASP A 97 -11.74 -17.04 6.66
CA ASP A 97 -12.23 -18.39 6.92
C ASP A 97 -13.66 -18.57 6.46
N THR A 98 -14.46 -17.56 6.64
CA THR A 98 -15.83 -17.63 6.22
C THR A 98 -15.92 -17.82 4.72
N ASN A 99 -15.12 -17.07 3.99
CA ASN A 99 -15.03 -17.23 2.57
C ASN A 99 -14.57 -18.62 2.20
N THR A 100 -13.61 -19.12 2.91
CA THR A 100 -13.08 -20.45 2.63
C THR A 100 -14.16 -21.49 2.83
N ARG A 101 -14.91 -21.37 3.90
CA ARG A 101 -15.97 -22.32 4.13
C ARG A 101 -17.04 -22.25 3.07
N ASP A 102 -17.39 -21.05 2.65
CA ASP A 102 -18.39 -20.90 1.60
C ASP A 102 -17.93 -21.57 0.33
N ARG A 103 -16.67 -21.38 -0.02
CA ARG A 103 -16.17 -22.03 -1.22
C ARG A 103 -16.18 -23.53 -1.11
N LEU A 104 -15.84 -24.02 0.04
CA LEU A 104 -15.84 -25.48 0.22
C LEU A 104 -17.24 -26.04 0.16
N SER A 105 -18.20 -25.32 0.70
CA SER A 105 -19.54 -25.84 0.69
C SER A 105 -20.16 -25.77 -0.67
N VAL A 106 -19.72 -24.84 -1.50
CA VAL A 106 -20.27 -24.71 -2.84
C VAL A 106 -19.63 -25.67 -3.81
N THR A 107 -18.41 -25.97 -3.59
CA THR A 107 -17.68 -26.83 -4.49
C THR A 107 -18.29 -28.22 -4.48
N PRO A 108 -18.69 -28.71 -5.63
CA PRO A 108 -19.29 -30.05 -5.69
C PRO A 108 -18.33 -31.11 -5.36
#